data_51f1041bcd0d70e793a5116984a405cf
#
_entry.id   51f1041bcd0d70e793a5116984a405cf
#
_cell.length_a   1.000
_cell.length_b   1.000
_cell.length_c   1.000
_cell.angle_alpha   90.00
_cell.angle_beta   90.00
_cell.angle_gamma   90.00
#
_symmetry.space_group_name_H-M   'P 1'
#
loop_
_entity.id
_entity.type
_entity.pdbx_description
1 polymer ?
#
loop_
_entity_poly.entity_id
_entity_poly.type
_entity_poly.pdbx_seq_one_letter_code
_entity_poly.pdbx_strand_id
1 'polypeptide(L)'
;MNASDYPILSQIDTPHQLRQLPLSQLPELCRELRRYELEVLSHVPGHLGSSLGAVELTVALHYVCRTPYDRIVWDVGHQAYGHKILTGRRDRFETLRQWGGLSGFPLPSESEYDTFPAGHASNSISAALGMAIAAKLKQEERHVVAVIGDGSMTGGLAFEGLNNVSSYPNDLLVVVNDNNMSIDANVGGLNKYLVDLNTSHAYNTIRYDLYRGLRQMNLMSDRRKKNIQRINNSVKSLLTQNHSSFFDGLGIRYFGPVDGHDVEHLVETLRRILPMRGPKILHLRTIKGKGYKPAEENATVWHAPGCFDVKTGERIKSERGAHPPKFQEVFGTTVTELAAEDKRIVGITPAMPSGSSLNVMMQAFPERSYDVGIAEAHAVTFSAGMAREGMIPFCVIYSSFLQRAYDQLIHDVALPGYHVVLCIDRAGLVGQDGATHQGAFDLAYLCTIPNMTVAAPMNEHYLRHLMRTAYEGQEGPMAIRYPRGEGSLVDWHCPAELLPIGKGRALHEGGRIALLSIGTIGVTAEEVRERLLAEGVEVAHYDLIFAKPLDEELITTALERYDCIATLEEGTLIGGVGERIAALAQRQGFRGRMIHFGLPDTFVEQGTVAEQRRYCGIDADTIYNRIKAELCE
;
A
#
# COMPACT_ATOMS: atom_id res chain seq x y z
N MET A 1 -5.49 28.61 -5.86
CA MET A 1 -4.55 29.26 -4.90
C MET A 1 -4.55 30.76 -5.12
N ASN A 2 -4.68 31.57 -4.06
CA ASN A 2 -4.60 33.04 -4.16
C ASN A 2 -3.14 33.49 -3.95
N ALA A 3 -2.55 34.23 -4.91
CA ALA A 3 -1.15 34.65 -4.85
C ALA A 3 -0.82 35.57 -3.66
N SER A 4 -1.81 36.31 -3.13
CA SER A 4 -1.62 37.15 -1.93
C SER A 4 -1.35 36.33 -0.66
N ASP A 5 -1.89 35.12 -0.59
CA ASP A 5 -1.78 34.25 0.59
C ASP A 5 -0.52 33.37 0.53
N TYR A 6 0.04 33.18 -0.67
CA TYR A 6 1.21 32.34 -0.96
C TYR A 6 2.25 33.08 -1.81
N PRO A 7 2.84 34.17 -1.30
CA PRO A 7 3.67 35.08 -2.12
C PRO A 7 4.92 34.45 -2.70
N ILE A 8 5.51 33.42 -2.06
CA ILE A 8 6.68 32.71 -2.59
C ILE A 8 6.25 31.50 -3.42
N LEU A 9 5.39 30.64 -2.89
CA LEU A 9 4.94 29.40 -3.55
C LEU A 9 4.24 29.69 -4.88
N SER A 10 3.50 30.79 -4.98
CA SER A 10 2.80 31.18 -6.21
C SER A 10 3.75 31.44 -7.39
N GLN A 11 5.01 31.76 -7.13
CA GLN A 11 6.04 32.03 -8.15
C GLN A 11 6.81 30.77 -8.57
N ILE A 12 6.52 29.61 -7.95
CA ILE A 12 7.28 28.37 -8.18
C ILE A 12 6.40 27.37 -8.90
N ASP A 13 6.65 27.17 -10.18
CA ASP A 13 6.03 26.11 -11.00
C ASP A 13 6.99 24.93 -11.20
N THR A 14 8.31 25.21 -11.15
CA THR A 14 9.33 24.19 -11.40
C THR A 14 10.46 24.26 -10.37
N PRO A 15 11.20 23.17 -10.16
CA PRO A 15 12.40 23.19 -9.33
C PRO A 15 13.49 24.16 -9.81
N HIS A 16 13.46 24.56 -11.07
CA HIS A 16 14.40 25.57 -11.59
C HIS A 16 14.15 26.93 -10.93
N GLN A 17 12.89 27.36 -10.79
CA GLN A 17 12.52 28.61 -10.11
C GLN A 17 12.83 28.52 -8.62
N LEU A 18 12.54 27.38 -7.97
CA LEU A 18 12.90 27.13 -6.57
C LEU A 18 14.39 27.36 -6.31
N ARG A 19 15.27 26.86 -7.18
CA ARG A 19 16.73 27.01 -7.04
C ARG A 19 17.25 28.45 -7.18
N GLN A 20 16.42 29.36 -7.67
CA GLN A 20 16.76 30.78 -7.77
C GLN A 20 16.46 31.56 -6.49
N LEU A 21 15.70 31.00 -5.56
CA LEU A 21 15.42 31.65 -4.28
C LEU A 21 16.67 31.75 -3.42
N PRO A 22 16.82 32.86 -2.66
CA PRO A 22 17.82 32.92 -1.59
C PRO A 22 17.51 31.89 -0.50
N LEU A 23 18.55 31.29 0.08
CA LEU A 23 18.42 30.24 1.11
C LEU A 23 17.53 30.69 2.27
N SER A 24 17.62 31.95 2.68
CA SER A 24 16.82 32.55 3.76
C SER A 24 15.29 32.59 3.50
N GLN A 25 14.83 32.38 2.28
CA GLN A 25 13.41 32.32 1.94
C GLN A 25 12.83 30.90 2.01
N LEU A 26 13.68 29.86 2.07
CA LEU A 26 13.21 28.47 2.11
C LEU A 26 12.37 28.14 3.35
N PRO A 27 12.67 28.66 4.56
CA PRO A 27 11.80 28.43 5.72
C PRO A 27 10.37 28.97 5.52
N GLU A 28 10.22 30.14 4.85
CA GLU A 28 8.90 30.69 4.53
C GLU A 28 8.20 29.84 3.47
N LEU A 29 8.91 29.46 2.41
CA LEU A 29 8.37 28.56 1.39
C LEU A 29 7.85 27.25 2.02
N CYS A 30 8.57 26.65 2.96
CA CYS A 30 8.12 25.46 3.67
C CYS A 30 6.81 25.71 4.45
N ARG A 31 6.66 26.89 5.07
CA ARG A 31 5.41 27.27 5.75
C ARG A 31 4.24 27.44 4.78
N GLU A 32 4.48 28.09 3.63
CA GLU A 32 3.47 28.26 2.59
C GLU A 32 3.06 26.91 1.99
N LEU A 33 4.02 26.05 1.64
CA LEU A 33 3.76 24.73 1.07
C LEU A 33 2.94 23.86 2.03
N ARG A 34 3.31 23.82 3.30
CA ARG A 34 2.59 23.07 4.34
C ARG A 34 1.16 23.60 4.51
N ARG A 35 0.97 24.92 4.52
CA ARG A 35 -0.37 25.54 4.62
C ARG A 35 -1.22 25.20 3.41
N TYR A 36 -0.65 25.21 2.21
CA TYR A 36 -1.35 24.86 0.98
C TYR A 36 -1.74 23.38 0.95
N GLU A 37 -0.83 22.47 1.33
CA GLU A 37 -1.16 21.04 1.47
C GLU A 37 -2.31 20.85 2.47
N LEU A 38 -2.25 21.50 3.62
CA LEU A 38 -3.28 21.39 4.66
C LEU A 38 -4.64 21.89 4.19
N GLU A 39 -4.66 23.03 3.49
CA GLU A 39 -5.88 23.63 2.95
C GLU A 39 -6.52 22.69 1.92
N VAL A 40 -5.78 22.22 0.92
CA VAL A 40 -6.33 21.35 -0.12
C VAL A 40 -6.74 20.00 0.45
N LEU A 41 -5.88 19.36 1.27
CA LEU A 41 -6.16 18.04 1.81
C LEU A 41 -7.27 18.03 2.87
N SER A 42 -7.73 19.18 3.33
CA SER A 42 -8.90 19.28 4.22
C SER A 42 -10.21 18.89 3.53
N HIS A 43 -10.30 19.06 2.21
CA HIS A 43 -11.49 18.76 1.39
C HIS A 43 -11.20 17.77 0.25
N VAL A 44 -9.93 17.54 -0.08
CA VAL A 44 -9.49 16.49 -1.03
C VAL A 44 -8.78 15.40 -0.22
N PRO A 45 -9.42 14.26 0.08
CA PRO A 45 -8.83 13.23 0.94
C PRO A 45 -7.51 12.66 0.42
N GLY A 46 -6.47 12.64 1.27
CA GLY A 46 -5.15 12.15 0.91
C GLY A 46 -4.29 11.79 2.13
N HIS A 47 -3.01 11.47 1.88
CA HIS A 47 -2.02 11.10 2.90
C HIS A 47 -1.43 12.36 3.55
N LEU A 48 -2.17 12.94 4.50
CA LEU A 48 -1.81 14.24 5.10
C LEU A 48 -0.55 14.17 5.97
N GLY A 49 -0.57 13.32 7.01
CA GLY A 49 0.48 13.33 8.03
C GLY A 49 1.87 13.03 7.48
N SER A 50 1.97 12.12 6.53
CA SER A 50 3.24 11.73 5.90
C SER A 50 3.81 12.86 5.04
N SER A 51 2.96 13.55 4.28
CA SER A 51 3.37 14.65 3.42
C SER A 51 3.82 15.86 4.23
N LEU A 52 3.05 16.27 5.25
CA LEU A 52 3.43 17.37 6.14
C LEU A 52 4.78 17.13 6.84
N GLY A 53 5.10 15.87 7.16
CA GLY A 53 6.38 15.48 7.77
C GLY A 53 7.59 15.57 6.83
N ALA A 54 7.38 15.67 5.51
CA ALA A 54 8.44 15.63 4.50
C ALA A 54 8.63 16.96 3.75
N VAL A 55 7.97 18.05 4.15
CA VAL A 55 8.00 19.35 3.45
C VAL A 55 9.42 19.90 3.32
N GLU A 56 10.16 20.02 4.42
CA GLU A 56 11.53 20.57 4.42
C GLU A 56 12.48 19.70 3.60
N LEU A 57 12.37 18.37 3.74
CA LEU A 57 13.14 17.42 2.95
C LEU A 57 12.88 17.59 1.45
N THR A 58 11.61 17.72 1.07
CA THR A 58 11.20 17.88 -0.33
C THR A 58 11.76 19.18 -0.93
N VAL A 59 11.62 20.30 -0.21
CA VAL A 59 12.18 21.60 -0.62
C VAL A 59 13.71 21.51 -0.75
N ALA A 60 14.39 20.94 0.24
CA ALA A 60 15.85 20.82 0.23
C ALA A 60 16.37 19.95 -0.92
N LEU A 61 15.72 18.82 -1.21
CA LEU A 61 16.09 17.94 -2.33
C LEU A 61 15.93 18.65 -3.67
N HIS A 62 14.79 19.31 -3.93
CA HIS A 62 14.57 20.03 -5.19
C HIS A 62 15.42 21.31 -5.32
N TYR A 63 15.83 21.89 -4.19
CA TYR A 63 16.73 23.03 -4.18
C TYR A 63 18.18 22.65 -4.52
N VAL A 64 18.63 21.45 -4.13
CA VAL A 64 20.01 21.00 -4.35
C VAL A 64 20.15 20.18 -5.62
N CYS A 65 19.23 19.25 -5.87
CA CYS A 65 19.27 18.37 -7.04
C CYS A 65 18.75 19.08 -8.30
N ARG A 66 19.39 18.82 -9.42
CA ARG A 66 19.01 19.35 -10.76
C ARG A 66 17.96 18.46 -11.40
N THR A 67 16.82 18.28 -10.71
CA THR A 67 15.71 17.49 -11.26
C THR A 67 15.12 18.16 -12.52
N PRO A 68 14.69 17.38 -13.54
CA PRO A 68 14.60 15.91 -13.59
C PRO A 68 15.90 15.19 -13.98
N TYR A 69 17.01 15.89 -14.28
CA TYR A 69 18.30 15.26 -14.62
C TYR A 69 18.82 14.39 -13.48
N ASP A 70 18.94 14.93 -12.27
CA ASP A 70 19.16 14.14 -11.05
C ASP A 70 17.88 13.38 -10.70
N ARG A 71 18.00 12.19 -10.14
CA ARG A 71 16.86 11.29 -9.90
C ARG A 71 16.53 11.22 -8.41
N ILE A 72 15.26 11.44 -8.07
CA ILE A 72 14.72 11.24 -6.73
C ILE A 72 13.68 10.13 -6.83
N VAL A 73 13.92 9.02 -6.12
CA VAL A 73 13.02 7.87 -6.05
C VAL A 73 12.33 7.88 -4.70
N TRP A 74 11.03 8.12 -4.68
CA TRP A 74 10.20 8.14 -3.50
C TRP A 74 9.69 6.72 -3.16
N ASP A 75 10.01 6.23 -1.97
CA ASP A 75 9.46 4.97 -1.46
C ASP A 75 8.00 5.18 -1.04
N VAL A 76 7.10 4.26 -1.37
CA VAL A 76 5.64 4.36 -1.22
C VAL A 76 5.06 5.58 -1.94
N GLY A 77 5.64 6.75 -1.80
CA GLY A 77 5.21 7.99 -2.43
C GLY A 77 4.06 8.74 -1.72
N HIS A 78 3.58 8.24 -0.60
CA HIS A 78 2.55 8.89 0.23
C HIS A 78 3.04 10.18 0.92
N GLN A 79 4.35 10.45 0.87
CA GLN A 79 5.02 11.66 1.38
C GLN A 79 5.39 12.65 0.26
N ALA A 80 4.92 12.44 -0.98
CA ALA A 80 5.41 13.16 -2.16
C ALA A 80 4.43 14.25 -2.68
N TYR A 81 3.53 14.76 -1.85
CA TYR A 81 2.60 15.80 -2.30
C TYR A 81 3.32 17.13 -2.55
N GLY A 82 4.22 17.53 -1.65
CA GLY A 82 5.08 18.68 -1.87
C GLY A 82 5.92 18.56 -3.14
N HIS A 83 6.40 17.33 -3.48
CA HIS A 83 7.07 17.06 -4.74
C HIS A 83 6.15 17.35 -5.94
N LYS A 84 4.89 16.90 -5.94
CA LYS A 84 3.94 17.20 -7.02
C LYS A 84 3.70 18.70 -7.16
N ILE A 85 3.51 19.42 -6.05
CA ILE A 85 3.25 20.86 -6.03
C ILE A 85 4.44 21.63 -6.62
N LEU A 86 5.67 21.29 -6.24
CA LEU A 86 6.89 21.97 -6.69
C LEU A 86 7.35 21.57 -8.11
N THR A 87 6.68 20.63 -8.76
CA THR A 87 7.03 20.08 -10.07
C THR A 87 5.93 20.26 -11.11
N GLY A 88 5.26 21.42 -11.11
CA GLY A 88 4.34 21.86 -12.14
C GLY A 88 2.90 21.37 -12.02
N ARG A 89 2.54 20.73 -10.88
CA ARG A 89 1.19 20.19 -10.69
C ARG A 89 0.37 20.94 -9.64
N ARG A 90 0.88 22.06 -9.14
CA ARG A 90 0.21 22.90 -8.13
C ARG A 90 -1.23 23.25 -8.52
N ASP A 91 -1.43 23.76 -9.72
CA ASP A 91 -2.73 24.27 -10.18
C ASP A 91 -3.76 23.15 -10.43
N ARG A 92 -3.29 21.90 -10.53
CA ARG A 92 -4.13 20.70 -10.62
C ARG A 92 -4.23 19.94 -9.31
N PHE A 93 -3.62 20.41 -8.23
CA PHE A 93 -3.51 19.64 -6.99
C PHE A 93 -4.87 19.35 -6.33
N GLU A 94 -5.88 20.18 -6.58
CA GLU A 94 -7.26 19.94 -6.14
C GLU A 94 -7.95 18.76 -6.86
N THR A 95 -7.36 18.23 -7.95
CA THR A 95 -7.85 17.04 -8.63
C THR A 95 -7.19 15.75 -8.14
N LEU A 96 -6.43 15.82 -7.05
CA LEU A 96 -5.70 14.69 -6.48
C LEU A 96 -6.64 13.52 -6.17
N ARG A 97 -6.28 12.30 -6.62
CA ARG A 97 -7.01 11.05 -6.37
C ARG A 97 -8.44 10.98 -6.95
N GLN A 98 -8.78 11.90 -7.87
CA GLN A 98 -10.04 11.90 -8.61
C GLN A 98 -9.84 11.29 -10.00
N TRP A 99 -10.91 10.82 -10.59
CA TRP A 99 -10.91 10.27 -11.96
C TRP A 99 -10.44 11.31 -12.97
N GLY A 100 -9.43 10.95 -13.81
CA GLY A 100 -8.81 11.87 -14.76
C GLY A 100 -7.98 12.99 -14.13
N GLY A 101 -7.83 13.00 -12.81
CA GLY A 101 -7.03 13.95 -12.04
C GLY A 101 -5.62 13.45 -11.75
N LEU A 102 -4.98 14.04 -10.72
CA LEU A 102 -3.65 13.62 -10.29
C LEU A 102 -3.69 12.33 -9.50
N SER A 103 -2.75 11.44 -9.77
CA SER A 103 -2.52 10.22 -8.97
C SER A 103 -2.13 10.56 -7.54
N GLY A 104 -2.54 9.73 -6.59
CA GLY A 104 -2.13 9.83 -5.18
C GLY A 104 -0.66 9.54 -4.92
N PHE A 105 0.06 9.01 -5.92
CA PHE A 105 1.47 8.60 -5.84
C PHE A 105 2.25 9.14 -7.04
N PRO A 106 3.58 9.28 -6.96
CA PRO A 106 4.42 9.54 -8.13
C PRO A 106 4.23 8.49 -9.22
N LEU A 107 4.04 8.96 -10.45
CA LEU A 107 3.80 8.12 -11.62
C LEU A 107 4.53 8.69 -12.84
N PRO A 108 5.48 7.97 -13.46
CA PRO A 108 6.27 8.47 -14.60
C PRO A 108 5.45 8.92 -15.81
N SER A 109 4.25 8.37 -16.00
CA SER A 109 3.33 8.82 -17.06
C SER A 109 2.66 10.17 -16.76
N GLU A 110 2.67 10.62 -15.48
CA GLU A 110 2.09 11.90 -15.08
C GLU A 110 3.07 13.06 -15.19
N SER A 111 4.36 12.80 -14.91
CA SER A 111 5.40 13.84 -14.90
C SER A 111 6.80 13.27 -15.12
N GLU A 112 7.65 13.99 -15.87
CA GLU A 112 9.08 13.67 -16.02
C GLU A 112 9.89 13.73 -14.72
N TYR A 113 9.36 14.39 -13.70
CA TYR A 113 9.94 14.47 -12.35
C TYR A 113 9.64 13.22 -11.52
N ASP A 114 8.63 12.44 -11.85
CA ASP A 114 8.28 11.20 -11.20
C ASP A 114 9.18 10.06 -11.72
N THR A 115 10.34 9.93 -11.10
CA THR A 115 11.44 9.08 -11.57
C THR A 115 11.08 7.59 -11.66
N PHE A 116 10.25 7.09 -10.74
CA PHE A 116 9.85 5.69 -10.64
C PHE A 116 8.42 5.59 -10.09
N PRO A 117 7.62 4.60 -10.52
CA PRO A 117 6.28 4.42 -9.98
C PRO A 117 6.34 4.11 -8.49
N ALA A 118 5.52 4.81 -7.72
CA ALA A 118 5.39 4.61 -6.28
C ALA A 118 3.99 4.07 -5.94
N GLY A 119 3.79 3.66 -4.69
CA GLY A 119 2.56 3.04 -4.16
C GLY A 119 2.89 1.88 -3.23
N HIS A 120 3.91 1.09 -3.57
CA HIS A 120 4.38 -0.05 -2.77
C HIS A 120 5.69 0.30 -2.05
N ALA A 121 5.82 -0.16 -0.80
CA ALA A 121 6.97 0.11 0.04
C ALA A 121 8.23 -0.70 -0.37
N SER A 122 9.39 -0.24 0.09
CA SER A 122 10.67 -0.97 0.12
C SER A 122 11.40 -1.14 -1.22
N ASN A 123 10.86 -0.59 -2.33
CA ASN A 123 11.45 -0.76 -3.68
C ASN A 123 12.44 0.35 -4.08
N SER A 124 12.44 1.49 -3.38
CA SER A 124 13.18 2.68 -3.78
C SER A 124 14.69 2.48 -3.82
N ILE A 125 15.27 1.75 -2.86
CA ILE A 125 16.72 1.51 -2.79
C ILE A 125 17.19 0.69 -4.00
N SER A 126 16.50 -0.40 -4.32
CA SER A 126 16.84 -1.25 -5.46
C SER A 126 16.69 -0.51 -6.80
N ALA A 127 15.59 0.24 -6.98
CA ALA A 127 15.37 1.03 -8.18
C ALA A 127 16.43 2.12 -8.35
N ALA A 128 16.74 2.88 -7.28
CA ALA A 128 17.74 3.92 -7.29
C ALA A 128 19.16 3.37 -7.50
N LEU A 129 19.48 2.21 -6.93
CA LEU A 129 20.76 1.54 -7.16
C LEU A 129 20.94 1.19 -8.63
N GLY A 130 19.91 0.60 -9.26
CA GLY A 130 19.92 0.32 -10.69
C GLY A 130 20.15 1.58 -11.54
N MET A 131 19.48 2.69 -11.19
CA MET A 131 19.67 3.99 -11.88
C MET A 131 21.09 4.57 -11.67
N ALA A 132 21.64 4.48 -10.45
CA ALA A 132 22.96 4.97 -10.14
C ALA A 132 24.06 4.19 -10.91
N ILE A 133 23.92 2.87 -10.99
CA ILE A 133 24.82 2.01 -11.77
C ILE A 133 24.69 2.32 -13.27
N ALA A 134 23.46 2.46 -13.78
CA ALA A 134 23.22 2.79 -15.19
C ALA A 134 23.80 4.16 -15.56
N ALA A 135 23.65 5.18 -14.71
CA ALA A 135 24.26 6.49 -14.93
C ALA A 135 25.79 6.40 -15.04
N LYS A 136 26.42 5.59 -14.14
CA LYS A 136 27.86 5.37 -14.17
C LYS A 136 28.34 4.65 -15.43
N LEU A 137 27.61 3.63 -15.89
CA LEU A 137 27.90 2.93 -17.15
C LEU A 137 27.80 3.85 -18.38
N LYS A 138 26.86 4.80 -18.34
CA LYS A 138 26.69 5.83 -19.38
C LYS A 138 27.63 7.02 -19.24
N GLN A 139 28.48 7.06 -18.19
CA GLN A 139 29.35 8.18 -17.85
C GLN A 139 28.58 9.49 -17.61
N GLU A 140 27.36 9.41 -17.08
CA GLU A 140 26.54 10.56 -16.72
C GLU A 140 26.84 11.01 -15.28
N GLU A 141 27.14 12.31 -15.13
CA GLU A 141 27.36 12.93 -13.81
C GLU A 141 26.03 13.38 -13.20
N ARG A 142 25.20 12.42 -12.80
CA ARG A 142 23.92 12.70 -12.11
C ARG A 142 23.92 12.13 -10.70
N HIS A 143 23.21 12.83 -9.81
CA HIS A 143 22.91 12.31 -8.49
C HIS A 143 21.65 11.44 -8.55
N VAL A 144 21.67 10.33 -7.79
CA VAL A 144 20.52 9.48 -7.57
C VAL A 144 20.26 9.38 -6.07
N VAL A 145 19.03 9.69 -5.67
CA VAL A 145 18.59 9.73 -4.27
C VAL A 145 17.39 8.81 -4.11
N ALA A 146 17.45 7.85 -3.18
CA ALA A 146 16.31 7.10 -2.70
C ALA A 146 15.81 7.73 -1.39
N VAL A 147 14.52 8.06 -1.31
CA VAL A 147 13.88 8.55 -0.09
C VAL A 147 12.98 7.46 0.46
N ILE A 148 13.33 6.90 1.60
CA ILE A 148 12.63 5.77 2.22
C ILE A 148 12.23 6.11 3.66
N GLY A 149 11.01 5.74 4.06
CA GLY A 149 10.56 5.83 5.45
C GLY A 149 11.12 4.68 6.30
N ASP A 150 11.24 4.92 7.59
CA ASP A 150 11.69 3.92 8.59
C ASP A 150 10.79 2.66 8.59
N GLY A 151 9.46 2.81 8.44
CA GLY A 151 8.54 1.69 8.27
C GLY A 151 8.85 0.84 7.04
N SER A 152 9.12 1.47 5.89
CA SER A 152 9.46 0.80 4.63
C SER A 152 10.82 0.08 4.68
N MET A 153 11.70 0.47 5.60
CA MET A 153 12.97 -0.23 5.84
C MET A 153 12.79 -1.63 6.42
N THR A 154 11.60 -1.98 6.94
CA THR A 154 11.33 -3.31 7.49
C THR A 154 11.07 -4.38 6.42
N GLY A 155 10.82 -3.98 5.18
CA GLY A 155 10.56 -4.91 4.07
C GLY A 155 11.83 -5.61 3.56
N GLY A 156 11.70 -6.88 3.16
CA GLY A 156 12.82 -7.70 2.67
C GLY A 156 13.58 -7.05 1.52
N LEU A 157 12.87 -6.51 0.53
CA LEU A 157 13.47 -5.86 -0.65
C LEU A 157 14.36 -4.65 -0.28
N ALA A 158 14.04 -3.91 0.80
CA ALA A 158 14.90 -2.84 1.30
C ALA A 158 16.24 -3.39 1.83
N PHE A 159 16.21 -4.52 2.58
CA PHE A 159 17.42 -5.20 3.04
C PHE A 159 18.23 -5.76 1.87
N GLU A 160 17.59 -6.38 0.87
CA GLU A 160 18.24 -6.86 -0.35
C GLU A 160 18.92 -5.69 -1.09
N GLY A 161 18.23 -4.57 -1.23
CA GLY A 161 18.77 -3.34 -1.80
C GLY A 161 20.01 -2.85 -1.05
N LEU A 162 19.92 -2.71 0.29
CA LEU A 162 21.04 -2.30 1.13
C LEU A 162 22.23 -3.26 1.06
N ASN A 163 21.99 -4.55 1.09
CA ASN A 163 23.02 -5.58 0.96
C ASN A 163 23.79 -5.46 -0.37
N ASN A 164 23.11 -5.06 -1.44
CA ASN A 164 23.72 -4.91 -2.77
C ASN A 164 24.34 -3.54 -3.03
N VAL A 165 23.99 -2.49 -2.26
CA VAL A 165 24.50 -1.11 -2.46
C VAL A 165 26.01 -1.05 -2.41
N SER A 166 26.67 -1.81 -1.54
CA SER A 166 28.14 -1.83 -1.43
C SER A 166 28.82 -2.80 -2.39
N SER A 167 28.08 -3.70 -3.05
CA SER A 167 28.63 -4.72 -3.94
C SER A 167 29.12 -4.15 -5.27
N TYR A 168 28.58 -3.00 -5.69
CA TYR A 168 28.89 -2.38 -6.98
C TYR A 168 29.28 -0.92 -6.82
N PRO A 169 30.24 -0.41 -7.64
CA PRO A 169 30.62 1.00 -7.58
C PRO A 169 29.45 1.91 -7.95
N ASN A 170 28.99 2.73 -7.01
CA ASN A 170 27.92 3.71 -7.19
C ASN A 170 28.10 4.89 -6.22
N ASP A 171 27.33 5.96 -6.45
CA ASP A 171 27.32 7.16 -5.61
C ASP A 171 25.91 7.43 -5.04
N LEU A 172 25.10 6.38 -4.90
CA LEU A 172 23.73 6.45 -4.37
C LEU A 172 23.69 7.12 -2.99
N LEU A 173 22.72 8.02 -2.81
CA LEU A 173 22.32 8.54 -1.52
C LEU A 173 20.97 7.91 -1.13
N VAL A 174 20.93 7.21 0.00
CA VAL A 174 19.68 6.77 0.64
C VAL A 174 19.35 7.75 1.76
N VAL A 175 18.19 8.40 1.68
CA VAL A 175 17.66 9.27 2.72
C VAL A 175 16.62 8.47 3.51
N VAL A 176 16.93 8.18 4.78
CA VAL A 176 15.99 7.54 5.70
C VAL A 176 15.21 8.62 6.43
N ASN A 177 13.92 8.73 6.13
CA ASN A 177 13.00 9.66 6.78
C ASN A 177 12.38 8.95 7.99
N ASP A 178 12.96 9.14 9.18
CA ASP A 178 12.58 8.47 10.42
C ASP A 178 11.66 9.35 11.26
N ASN A 179 10.41 8.91 11.40
CA ASN A 179 9.42 9.51 12.29
C ASN A 179 8.81 8.49 13.27
N ASN A 180 9.38 7.29 13.32
CA ASN A 180 8.96 6.17 14.18
C ASN A 180 7.53 5.67 13.91
N MET A 181 7.01 5.91 12.69
CA MET A 181 5.63 5.57 12.31
C MET A 181 5.57 5.02 10.88
N SER A 182 4.78 3.96 10.71
CA SER A 182 4.19 3.59 9.41
C SER A 182 2.76 4.12 9.32
N ILE A 183 1.76 3.31 9.06
CA ILE A 183 0.35 3.68 9.31
C ILE A 183 0.14 3.72 10.82
N ASP A 184 0.44 2.62 11.50
CA ASP A 184 0.52 2.48 12.94
C ASP A 184 1.98 2.63 13.43
N ALA A 185 2.25 2.47 14.72
CA ALA A 185 3.61 2.53 15.27
C ALA A 185 4.49 1.42 14.66
N ASN A 186 5.73 1.74 14.34
CA ASN A 186 6.66 0.77 13.78
C ASN A 186 7.05 -0.32 14.78
N VAL A 187 7.28 -1.53 14.26
CA VAL A 187 7.66 -2.71 15.04
C VAL A 187 9.02 -3.26 14.60
N GLY A 188 9.59 -4.14 15.42
CA GLY A 188 10.78 -4.92 15.09
C GLY A 188 12.12 -4.34 15.54
N GLY A 189 13.17 -5.16 15.38
CA GLY A 189 14.51 -4.85 15.88
C GLY A 189 15.19 -3.68 15.19
N LEU A 190 14.94 -3.48 13.88
CA LEU A 190 15.50 -2.34 13.15
C LEU A 190 14.94 -1.01 13.67
N ASN A 191 13.63 -0.96 13.94
CA ASN A 191 13.02 0.23 14.52
C ASN A 191 13.65 0.56 15.89
N LYS A 192 13.77 -0.45 16.76
CA LYS A 192 14.45 -0.27 18.06
C LYS A 192 15.88 0.26 17.88
N TYR A 193 16.62 -0.28 16.92
CA TYR A 193 17.99 0.19 16.61
C TYR A 193 18.02 1.66 16.17
N LEU A 194 17.09 2.11 15.29
CA LEU A 194 16.99 3.50 14.87
C LEU A 194 16.61 4.43 16.04
N VAL A 195 15.69 4.00 16.91
CA VAL A 195 15.34 4.74 18.13
C VAL A 195 16.54 4.86 19.09
N ASP A 196 17.32 3.79 19.29
CA ASP A 196 18.50 3.80 20.14
C ASP A 196 19.59 4.75 19.58
N LEU A 197 19.79 4.79 18.26
CA LEU A 197 20.65 5.78 17.60
C LEU A 197 20.18 7.22 17.86
N ASN A 198 18.86 7.45 17.86
CA ASN A 198 18.28 8.77 18.09
C ASN A 198 18.40 9.24 19.54
N THR A 199 18.39 8.33 20.51
CA THR A 199 18.34 8.64 21.95
C THR A 199 19.71 8.66 22.63
N SER A 200 20.78 8.21 21.96
CA SER A 200 22.14 8.17 22.53
C SER A 200 22.69 9.57 22.83
N HIS A 201 22.60 9.96 24.08
CA HIS A 201 23.07 11.26 24.60
C HIS A 201 24.58 11.48 24.37
N ALA A 202 25.40 10.44 24.52
CA ALA A 202 26.84 10.49 24.34
C ALA A 202 27.22 10.83 22.87
N TYR A 203 26.54 10.24 21.91
CA TYR A 203 26.75 10.48 20.49
C TYR A 203 26.39 11.92 20.08
N ASN A 204 25.28 12.44 20.59
CA ASN A 204 24.79 13.78 20.27
C ASN A 204 25.66 14.89 20.87
N THR A 205 26.14 14.73 22.11
CA THR A 205 26.98 15.73 22.81
C THR A 205 28.36 15.84 22.18
N ILE A 206 29.04 14.71 21.94
CA ILE A 206 30.40 14.70 21.36
C ILE A 206 30.40 15.26 19.94
N ARG A 207 29.38 15.00 19.17
CA ARG A 207 29.21 15.51 17.80
C ARG A 207 29.02 17.03 17.79
N TYR A 208 28.20 17.56 18.70
CA TYR A 208 27.96 19.00 18.81
C TYR A 208 29.23 19.77 19.19
N ASP A 209 30.00 19.25 20.14
CA ASP A 209 31.24 19.84 20.60
C ASP A 209 32.35 19.74 19.54
N LEU A 210 32.42 18.62 18.82
CA LEU A 210 33.37 18.46 17.71
C LEU A 210 33.05 19.41 16.54
N TYR A 211 31.78 19.59 16.23
CA TYR A 211 31.30 20.49 15.16
C TYR A 211 31.58 21.97 15.54
N ARG A 212 31.35 22.32 16.80
CA ARG A 212 31.65 23.65 17.36
C ARG A 212 33.16 23.96 17.36
N GLY A 213 33.97 22.98 17.74
CA GLY A 213 35.42 23.05 17.68
C GLY A 213 35.98 23.20 16.26
N LEU A 214 35.44 22.45 15.29
CA LEU A 214 35.85 22.54 13.88
C LEU A 214 35.43 23.87 13.22
N ARG A 215 34.29 24.45 13.62
CA ARG A 215 33.85 25.77 13.14
C ARG A 215 34.74 26.91 13.66
N GLN A 216 35.30 26.77 14.85
CA GLN A 216 36.24 27.73 15.42
C GLN A 216 37.67 27.59 14.86
N MET A 217 38.00 26.43 14.23
CA MET A 217 39.36 26.13 13.73
C MET A 217 39.53 26.42 12.23
N ASN A 218 38.94 27.48 11.70
CA ASN A 218 39.03 27.89 10.28
C ASN A 218 40.44 28.27 9.78
N LEU A 219 41.51 27.84 10.49
CA LEU A 219 42.92 28.16 10.24
C LEU A 219 43.80 26.89 10.34
N MET A 220 43.71 25.92 9.39
CA MET A 220 44.64 24.80 9.38
C MET A 220 44.95 24.21 8.00
N SER A 221 46.23 23.98 7.73
CA SER A 221 46.79 23.43 6.50
C SER A 221 46.40 21.98 6.22
N ASP A 222 46.38 21.57 4.92
CA ASP A 222 45.91 20.26 4.43
C ASP A 222 46.67 19.03 5.01
N ARG A 223 47.91 19.21 5.50
CA ARG A 223 48.70 18.14 6.12
C ARG A 223 48.16 17.74 7.51
N ARG A 224 47.55 18.66 8.24
CA ARG A 224 46.92 18.42 9.55
C ARG A 224 45.50 17.82 9.40
N LYS A 225 44.81 18.09 8.29
CA LYS A 225 43.51 17.48 8.01
C LYS A 225 43.57 15.95 7.91
N LYS A 226 44.64 15.38 7.31
CA LYS A 226 44.81 13.91 7.22
C LYS A 226 45.10 13.25 8.58
N ASN A 227 45.81 13.93 9.48
CA ASN A 227 46.06 13.40 10.82
C ASN A 227 44.80 13.51 11.72
N ILE A 228 44.02 14.56 11.56
CA ILE A 228 42.73 14.72 12.27
C ILE A 228 41.72 13.68 11.81
N GLN A 229 41.67 13.32 10.50
CA GLN A 229 40.87 12.21 10.01
C GLN A 229 41.28 10.84 10.61
N ARG A 230 42.59 10.58 10.79
CA ARG A 230 43.07 9.37 11.47
C ARG A 230 42.72 9.36 12.96
N ILE A 231 42.89 10.48 13.66
CA ILE A 231 42.53 10.64 15.08
C ILE A 231 41.01 10.54 15.24
N ASN A 232 40.24 11.13 14.33
CA ASN A 232 38.76 11.05 14.33
C ASN A 232 38.28 9.60 14.12
N ASN A 233 38.93 8.83 13.24
CA ASN A 233 38.63 7.41 13.06
C ASN A 233 39.08 6.56 14.26
N SER A 234 40.19 6.89 14.93
CA SER A 234 40.65 6.19 16.15
C SER A 234 39.80 6.55 17.37
N VAL A 235 39.38 7.81 17.51
CA VAL A 235 38.43 8.25 18.56
C VAL A 235 37.05 7.69 18.29
N LYS A 236 36.62 7.63 17.02
CA LYS A 236 35.40 6.90 16.61
C LYS A 236 35.43 5.43 17.03
N SER A 237 36.56 4.72 16.78
CA SER A 237 36.69 3.31 17.14
C SER A 237 36.75 3.07 18.66
N LEU A 238 37.31 4.00 19.44
CA LEU A 238 37.37 3.91 20.90
C LEU A 238 36.04 4.26 21.59
N LEU A 239 35.25 5.16 20.99
CA LEU A 239 33.93 5.56 21.50
C LEU A 239 32.82 4.64 20.98
N THR A 240 33.04 3.94 19.85
CA THR A 240 32.12 2.97 19.24
C THR A 240 32.43 1.52 19.64
N GLN A 241 33.17 1.28 20.72
CA GLN A 241 33.42 -0.10 21.19
C GLN A 241 32.14 -0.91 21.46
N ASN A 242 30.96 -0.28 21.36
CA ASN A 242 29.67 -0.97 21.47
C ASN A 242 28.67 -0.75 20.31
N HIS A 243 28.97 0.10 19.31
CA HIS A 243 28.03 0.32 18.20
C HIS A 243 28.77 0.62 16.89
N SER A 244 29.37 -0.42 16.26
CA SER A 244 29.58 -0.33 14.82
C SER A 244 28.18 -0.23 14.19
N SER A 245 27.91 0.91 13.51
CA SER A 245 26.62 1.10 12.86
C SER A 245 26.34 -0.11 11.93
N PHE A 246 25.14 -0.65 11.96
CA PHE A 246 24.70 -1.70 11.01
C PHE A 246 25.09 -1.32 9.56
N PHE A 247 24.92 -0.06 9.20
CA PHE A 247 25.24 0.47 7.87
C PHE A 247 26.75 0.51 7.58
N ASP A 248 27.59 0.83 8.59
CA ASP A 248 29.05 0.78 8.45
C ASP A 248 29.52 -0.67 8.21
N GLY A 249 28.87 -1.65 8.83
CA GLY A 249 29.09 -3.08 8.60
C GLY A 249 28.79 -3.50 7.16
N LEU A 250 27.81 -2.86 6.51
CA LEU A 250 27.49 -3.05 5.09
C LEU A 250 28.39 -2.22 4.15
N GLY A 251 29.39 -1.47 4.66
CA GLY A 251 30.25 -0.63 3.83
C GLY A 251 29.60 0.66 3.32
N ILE A 252 28.49 1.08 3.90
CA ILE A 252 27.74 2.27 3.53
C ILE A 252 28.04 3.40 4.54
N ARG A 253 28.46 4.57 4.04
CA ARG A 253 28.73 5.70 4.92
C ARG A 253 27.46 6.28 5.52
N TYR A 254 27.40 6.32 6.83
CA TYR A 254 26.26 6.83 7.57
C TYR A 254 26.47 8.28 8.02
N PHE A 255 25.45 9.11 7.76
CA PHE A 255 25.33 10.50 8.20
C PHE A 255 24.00 10.67 8.93
N GLY A 256 24.05 11.11 10.15
CA GLY A 256 22.82 11.33 10.92
C GLY A 256 22.96 10.98 12.40
N PRO A 257 21.88 11.03 13.17
CA PRO A 257 20.61 11.65 12.77
C PRO A 257 20.71 13.18 12.62
N VAL A 258 20.01 13.74 11.62
CA VAL A 258 19.92 15.18 11.34
C VAL A 258 18.47 15.61 11.54
N ASP A 259 18.23 16.83 12.02
CA ASP A 259 16.90 17.41 12.09
C ASP A 259 16.34 17.59 10.68
N GLY A 260 15.27 16.87 10.37
CA GLY A 260 14.58 16.90 9.08
C GLY A 260 13.68 18.12 8.87
N HIS A 261 13.53 18.99 9.88
CA HIS A 261 12.71 20.20 9.82
C HIS A 261 13.52 21.51 9.74
N ASP A 262 14.85 21.42 9.71
CA ASP A 262 15.74 22.56 9.43
C ASP A 262 16.15 22.54 7.95
N VAL A 263 15.39 23.23 7.10
CA VAL A 263 15.59 23.23 5.64
C VAL A 263 16.94 23.84 5.24
N GLU A 264 17.43 24.87 5.94
CA GLU A 264 18.72 25.50 5.64
C GLU A 264 19.86 24.54 5.95
N HIS A 265 19.81 23.88 7.12
CA HIS A 265 20.80 22.85 7.49
C HIS A 265 20.73 21.63 6.59
N LEU A 266 19.54 21.20 6.15
CA LEU A 266 19.38 20.12 5.17
C LEU A 266 20.04 20.45 3.83
N VAL A 267 19.85 21.65 3.31
CA VAL A 267 20.49 22.12 2.07
C VAL A 267 22.01 22.10 2.21
N GLU A 268 22.56 22.63 3.31
CA GLU A 268 24.01 22.59 3.55
C GLU A 268 24.54 21.16 3.65
N THR A 269 23.82 20.28 4.33
CA THR A 269 24.17 18.86 4.49
C THR A 269 24.16 18.14 3.14
N LEU A 270 23.09 18.28 2.36
CA LEU A 270 22.99 17.68 1.04
C LEU A 270 24.09 18.16 0.09
N ARG A 271 24.38 19.47 0.04
CA ARG A 271 25.48 20.03 -0.76
C ARG A 271 26.85 19.44 -0.41
N ARG A 272 27.06 19.04 0.84
CA ARG A 272 28.32 18.43 1.29
C ARG A 272 28.40 16.95 0.97
N ILE A 273 27.30 16.19 1.12
CA ILE A 273 27.34 14.73 1.01
C ILE A 273 27.08 14.21 -0.40
N LEU A 274 26.26 14.89 -1.22
CA LEU A 274 25.96 14.45 -2.58
C LEU A 274 27.20 14.28 -3.46
N PRO A 275 28.18 15.21 -3.47
CA PRO A 275 29.39 15.06 -4.28
C PRO A 275 30.36 13.97 -3.80
N MET A 276 30.15 13.42 -2.60
CA MET A 276 31.04 12.38 -2.06
C MET A 276 30.87 11.08 -2.86
N ARG A 277 31.98 10.43 -3.19
CA ARG A 277 31.97 9.13 -3.87
C ARG A 277 31.60 8.00 -2.92
N GLY A 278 30.98 6.96 -3.49
CA GLY A 278 30.55 5.77 -2.79
C GLY A 278 29.18 5.91 -2.13
N PRO A 279 28.56 4.78 -1.77
CA PRO A 279 27.20 4.76 -1.22
C PRO A 279 27.10 5.45 0.15
N LYS A 280 25.98 6.11 0.38
CA LYS A 280 25.74 6.96 1.56
C LYS A 280 24.33 6.80 2.07
N ILE A 281 24.16 6.87 3.39
CA ILE A 281 22.87 7.03 4.06
C ILE A 281 22.86 8.37 4.80
N LEU A 282 21.80 9.13 4.60
CA LEU A 282 21.44 10.30 5.40
C LEU A 282 20.20 9.94 6.23
N HIS A 283 20.37 9.86 7.54
CA HIS A 283 19.27 9.58 8.47
C HIS A 283 18.70 10.90 8.99
N LEU A 284 17.41 11.13 8.75
CA LEU A 284 16.67 12.32 9.18
C LEU A 284 15.69 11.95 10.27
N ARG A 285 15.60 12.81 11.28
CA ARG A 285 14.51 12.78 12.27
C ARG A 285 13.43 13.75 11.85
N THR A 286 12.22 13.26 11.70
CA THR A 286 11.06 14.07 11.36
C THR A 286 9.89 13.79 12.31
N ILE A 287 8.84 14.60 12.20
CA ILE A 287 7.60 14.44 12.94
C ILE A 287 6.48 14.28 11.91
N LYS A 288 5.80 13.14 11.94
CA LYS A 288 4.62 12.90 11.08
C LYS A 288 3.53 13.91 11.43
N GLY A 289 2.99 14.60 10.44
CA GLY A 289 1.98 15.65 10.66
C GLY A 289 2.54 17.00 11.10
N LYS A 290 3.86 17.25 10.97
CA LYS A 290 4.54 18.48 11.38
C LYS A 290 3.82 19.75 10.98
N GLY A 291 3.64 20.66 11.96
CA GLY A 291 3.00 21.97 11.77
C GLY A 291 1.47 21.94 11.85
N TYR A 292 0.86 20.77 12.11
CA TYR A 292 -0.55 20.65 12.38
C TYR A 292 -0.78 19.82 13.65
N LYS A 293 -1.07 20.49 14.76
CA LYS A 293 -1.12 19.91 16.10
C LYS A 293 -1.98 18.64 16.19
N PRO A 294 -3.21 18.57 15.63
CA PRO A 294 -4.01 17.33 15.67
C PRO A 294 -3.30 16.13 15.02
N ALA A 295 -2.52 16.36 13.94
CA ALA A 295 -1.80 15.32 13.24
C ALA A 295 -0.51 14.89 13.98
N GLU A 296 0.16 15.81 14.67
CA GLU A 296 1.31 15.49 15.53
C GLU A 296 0.90 14.66 16.76
N GLU A 297 -0.30 14.92 17.34
CA GLU A 297 -0.80 14.24 18.52
C GLU A 297 -1.40 12.85 18.22
N ASN A 298 -1.94 12.63 17.02
CA ASN A 298 -2.54 11.35 16.62
C ASN A 298 -2.18 10.96 15.19
N ALA A 299 -0.93 10.59 14.99
CA ALA A 299 -0.34 10.32 13.67
C ALA A 299 -1.04 9.17 12.89
N THR A 300 -1.63 8.19 13.57
CA THR A 300 -2.39 7.08 12.95
C THR A 300 -3.67 7.59 12.31
N VAL A 301 -4.51 8.32 13.05
CA VAL A 301 -5.77 8.89 12.54
C VAL A 301 -5.51 9.88 11.40
N TRP A 302 -4.46 10.68 11.54
CA TRP A 302 -4.08 11.74 10.60
C TRP A 302 -3.17 11.25 9.47
N HIS A 303 -2.93 9.97 9.36
CA HIS A 303 -2.27 9.42 8.18
C HIS A 303 -3.09 9.69 6.90
N ALA A 304 -4.41 9.37 6.94
CA ALA A 304 -5.37 9.66 5.88
C ALA A 304 -6.73 10.01 6.51
N PRO A 305 -6.92 11.26 7.01
CA PRO A 305 -8.03 11.62 7.90
C PRO A 305 -9.40 11.70 7.21
N GLY A 306 -9.47 11.70 5.89
CA GLY A 306 -10.66 12.11 5.14
C GLY A 306 -10.81 13.64 5.13
N CYS A 307 -12.04 14.15 4.94
CA CYS A 307 -12.31 15.58 5.03
C CYS A 307 -12.38 16.04 6.49
N PHE A 308 -11.93 17.27 6.75
CA PHE A 308 -11.88 17.83 8.10
C PHE A 308 -11.89 19.38 8.07
N ASP A 309 -12.28 19.99 9.18
CA ASP A 309 -12.13 21.43 9.38
C ASP A 309 -10.72 21.75 9.88
N VAL A 310 -9.98 22.58 9.14
CA VAL A 310 -8.57 22.92 9.45
C VAL A 310 -8.42 23.63 10.79
N LYS A 311 -9.42 24.44 11.21
CA LYS A 311 -9.34 25.27 12.43
C LYS A 311 -9.62 24.47 13.68
N THR A 312 -10.62 23.60 13.63
CA THR A 312 -11.05 22.79 14.79
C THR A 312 -10.35 21.46 14.88
N GLY A 313 -9.88 20.91 13.75
CA GLY A 313 -9.39 19.54 13.66
C GLY A 313 -10.51 18.51 13.67
N GLU A 314 -11.78 18.90 13.57
CA GLU A 314 -12.90 17.98 13.52
C GLU A 314 -12.99 17.34 12.15
N ARG A 315 -13.04 16.00 12.14
CA ARG A 315 -13.24 15.23 10.90
C ARG A 315 -14.70 15.27 10.50
N ILE A 316 -14.95 15.62 9.25
CA ILE A 316 -16.30 15.66 8.70
C ILE A 316 -16.76 14.22 8.48
N LYS A 317 -17.61 13.74 9.37
CA LYS A 317 -18.30 12.46 9.24
C LYS A 317 -19.61 12.69 8.49
N SER A 318 -19.92 11.83 7.51
CA SER A 318 -21.28 11.83 6.96
C SER A 318 -22.24 11.40 8.07
N GLU A 319 -23.24 12.24 8.39
CA GLU A 319 -24.36 11.84 9.22
C GLU A 319 -25.19 10.83 8.42
N ARG A 320 -24.87 9.56 8.55
CA ARG A 320 -25.65 8.46 8.01
C ARG A 320 -26.35 7.80 9.19
N GLY A 321 -27.61 7.38 8.96
CA GLY A 321 -28.31 6.48 9.87
C GLY A 321 -27.59 5.14 10.03
N ALA A 322 -28.28 4.11 10.48
CA ALA A 322 -27.71 2.75 10.50
C ALA A 322 -27.25 2.37 9.09
N HIS A 323 -25.98 2.02 8.93
CA HIS A 323 -25.36 1.64 7.66
C HIS A 323 -24.64 0.29 7.81
N PRO A 324 -24.44 -0.46 6.72
CA PRO A 324 -23.65 -1.69 6.73
C PRO A 324 -22.23 -1.44 7.25
N PRO A 325 -21.62 -2.41 7.94
CA PRO A 325 -20.22 -2.33 8.36
C PRO A 325 -19.30 -2.40 7.16
N LYS A 326 -18.06 -2.00 7.36
CA LYS A 326 -17.00 -2.32 6.40
C LYS A 326 -16.63 -3.79 6.51
N PHE A 327 -16.28 -4.42 5.40
CA PHE A 327 -15.88 -5.83 5.41
C PHE A 327 -14.72 -6.12 6.37
N GLN A 328 -13.75 -5.20 6.49
CA GLN A 328 -12.68 -5.33 7.49
C GLN A 328 -13.17 -5.37 8.94
N GLU A 329 -14.26 -4.66 9.26
CA GLU A 329 -14.86 -4.66 10.61
C GLU A 329 -15.56 -5.99 10.89
N VAL A 330 -16.22 -6.55 9.87
CA VAL A 330 -16.78 -7.92 9.94
C VAL A 330 -15.67 -8.94 10.17
N PHE A 331 -14.56 -8.84 9.42
CA PHE A 331 -13.38 -9.69 9.63
C PHE A 331 -12.84 -9.57 11.06
N GLY A 332 -12.54 -8.35 11.53
CA GLY A 332 -11.94 -8.12 12.85
C GLY A 332 -12.80 -8.67 13.99
N THR A 333 -14.11 -8.46 13.92
CA THR A 333 -15.07 -9.01 14.89
C THR A 333 -15.09 -10.54 14.83
N THR A 334 -15.24 -11.10 13.63
CA THR A 334 -15.38 -12.56 13.46
C THR A 334 -14.13 -13.32 13.87
N VAL A 335 -12.92 -12.85 13.49
CA VAL A 335 -11.68 -13.53 13.91
C VAL A 335 -11.49 -13.46 15.43
N THR A 336 -11.95 -12.39 16.08
CA THR A 336 -11.89 -12.24 17.54
C THR A 336 -12.83 -13.23 18.24
N GLU A 337 -14.04 -13.41 17.71
CA GLU A 337 -15.01 -14.39 18.20
C GLU A 337 -14.47 -15.83 18.06
N LEU A 338 -13.95 -16.18 16.89
CA LEU A 338 -13.35 -17.50 16.66
C LEU A 338 -12.14 -17.74 17.56
N ALA A 339 -11.31 -16.71 17.80
CA ALA A 339 -10.16 -16.80 18.70
C ALA A 339 -10.56 -16.96 20.18
N ALA A 340 -11.76 -16.52 20.55
CA ALA A 340 -12.31 -16.77 21.89
C ALA A 340 -12.72 -18.24 22.06
N GLU A 341 -13.16 -18.91 20.97
CA GLU A 341 -13.55 -20.32 20.98
C GLU A 341 -12.34 -21.26 20.97
N ASP A 342 -11.28 -20.94 20.20
CA ASP A 342 -10.11 -21.79 20.04
C ASP A 342 -8.79 -21.02 20.23
N LYS A 343 -7.99 -21.49 21.21
CA LYS A 343 -6.68 -20.91 21.53
C LYS A 343 -5.61 -21.12 20.44
N ARG A 344 -5.85 -22.03 19.50
CA ARG A 344 -4.93 -22.24 18.36
C ARG A 344 -5.01 -21.11 17.32
N ILE A 345 -6.09 -20.34 17.31
CA ILE A 345 -6.26 -19.24 16.36
C ILE A 345 -5.32 -18.10 16.72
N VAL A 346 -4.52 -17.66 15.73
CA VAL A 346 -3.59 -16.54 15.82
C VAL A 346 -3.84 -15.57 14.68
N GLY A 347 -3.74 -14.27 14.95
CA GLY A 347 -3.89 -13.21 13.95
C GLY A 347 -2.53 -12.65 13.51
N ILE A 348 -2.32 -12.48 12.21
CA ILE A 348 -1.05 -11.98 11.65
C ILE A 348 -1.37 -10.92 10.60
N THR A 349 -0.67 -9.78 10.65
CA THR A 349 -0.79 -8.73 9.63
C THR A 349 0.55 -8.06 9.37
N PRO A 350 0.89 -7.73 8.10
CA PRO A 350 2.06 -6.91 7.78
C PRO A 350 1.71 -5.40 7.83
N ALA A 351 1.99 -4.76 8.98
CA ALA A 351 1.88 -3.31 9.24
C ALA A 351 0.47 -2.70 9.08
N MET A 352 -0.60 -3.51 9.16
CA MET A 352 -1.97 -3.06 8.93
C MET A 352 -2.96 -3.41 10.05
N PRO A 353 -2.59 -3.27 11.36
CA PRO A 353 -3.50 -3.63 12.45
C PRO A 353 -4.84 -2.88 12.37
N SER A 354 -4.81 -1.56 12.29
CA SER A 354 -6.01 -0.72 12.20
C SER A 354 -6.68 -0.81 10.82
N GLY A 355 -5.87 -0.90 9.75
CA GLY A 355 -6.35 -0.95 8.38
C GLY A 355 -7.13 -2.23 8.05
N SER A 356 -6.80 -3.35 8.65
CA SER A 356 -7.49 -4.63 8.51
C SER A 356 -8.50 -4.92 9.63
N SER A 357 -8.59 -4.08 10.65
CA SER A 357 -9.33 -4.30 11.91
C SER A 357 -8.82 -5.48 12.75
N LEU A 358 -7.62 -5.99 12.51
CA LEU A 358 -7.00 -7.00 13.38
C LEU A 358 -6.71 -6.43 14.79
N ASN A 359 -6.62 -5.10 14.93
CA ASN A 359 -6.46 -4.43 16.21
C ASN A 359 -7.55 -4.80 17.23
N VAL A 360 -8.74 -5.25 16.80
CA VAL A 360 -9.79 -5.75 17.69
C VAL A 360 -9.31 -7.03 18.39
N MET A 361 -8.78 -7.98 17.63
CA MET A 361 -8.20 -9.21 18.18
C MET A 361 -6.92 -8.91 19.00
N MET A 362 -6.09 -7.95 18.56
CA MET A 362 -4.89 -7.54 19.29
C MET A 362 -5.20 -6.97 20.69
N GLN A 363 -6.33 -6.29 20.85
CA GLN A 363 -6.78 -5.80 22.15
C GLN A 363 -7.30 -6.93 23.04
N ALA A 364 -8.02 -7.90 22.46
CA ALA A 364 -8.59 -9.03 23.21
C ALA A 364 -7.55 -10.12 23.51
N PHE A 365 -6.64 -10.39 22.59
CA PHE A 365 -5.66 -11.49 22.64
C PHE A 365 -4.27 -11.03 22.17
N PRO A 366 -3.59 -10.12 22.89
CA PRO A 366 -2.32 -9.53 22.46
C PRO A 366 -1.19 -10.57 22.26
N GLU A 367 -1.21 -11.67 23.02
CA GLU A 367 -0.21 -12.75 22.92
C GLU A 367 -0.41 -13.66 21.68
N ARG A 368 -1.52 -13.53 20.98
CA ARG A 368 -1.87 -14.32 19.80
C ARG A 368 -2.10 -13.47 18.55
N SER A 369 -1.63 -12.24 18.56
CA SER A 369 -1.80 -11.30 17.47
C SER A 369 -0.48 -10.62 17.14
N TYR A 370 -0.07 -10.66 15.88
CA TYR A 370 1.27 -10.26 15.45
C TYR A 370 1.21 -9.25 14.32
N ASP A 371 1.81 -8.08 14.55
CA ASP A 371 2.21 -7.18 13.48
C ASP A 371 3.68 -7.46 13.16
N VAL A 372 3.97 -7.81 11.91
CA VAL A 372 5.32 -8.19 11.48
C VAL A 372 6.04 -7.08 10.71
N GLY A 373 5.50 -5.86 10.69
CA GLY A 373 5.99 -4.75 9.89
C GLY A 373 5.60 -4.89 8.41
N ILE A 374 6.14 -4.05 7.53
CA ILE A 374 5.85 -4.11 6.09
C ILE A 374 6.66 -5.27 5.48
N ALA A 375 6.21 -6.50 5.73
CA ALA A 375 6.93 -7.72 5.39
C ALA A 375 5.97 -8.87 5.02
N GLU A 376 5.30 -8.74 3.88
CA GLU A 376 4.23 -9.65 3.44
C GLU A 376 4.74 -11.09 3.23
N ALA A 377 5.92 -11.25 2.59
CA ALA A 377 6.55 -12.56 2.40
C ALA A 377 6.85 -13.24 3.76
N HIS A 378 7.39 -12.47 4.72
CA HIS A 378 7.62 -12.96 6.07
C HIS A 378 6.30 -13.35 6.77
N ALA A 379 5.23 -12.53 6.63
CA ALA A 379 3.93 -12.83 7.23
C ALA A 379 3.40 -14.20 6.80
N VAL A 380 3.52 -14.54 5.52
CA VAL A 380 3.06 -15.82 4.96
C VAL A 380 3.93 -16.98 5.44
N THR A 381 5.27 -16.88 5.35
CA THR A 381 6.18 -17.93 5.84
C THR A 381 6.07 -18.13 7.36
N PHE A 382 5.91 -17.02 8.13
CA PHE A 382 5.70 -17.07 9.57
C PHE A 382 4.39 -17.79 9.92
N SER A 383 3.32 -17.52 9.17
CA SER A 383 2.03 -18.23 9.29
C SER A 383 2.21 -19.73 9.01
N ALA A 384 2.95 -20.10 7.94
CA ALA A 384 3.24 -21.48 7.63
C ALA A 384 3.99 -22.19 8.77
N GLY A 385 4.99 -21.52 9.37
CA GLY A 385 5.71 -22.03 10.54
C GLY A 385 4.80 -22.28 11.74
N MET A 386 3.88 -21.36 12.03
CA MET A 386 2.90 -21.54 13.10
C MET A 386 1.91 -22.68 12.82
N ALA A 387 1.43 -22.77 11.58
CA ALA A 387 0.54 -23.87 11.17
C ALA A 387 1.23 -25.23 11.27
N ARG A 388 2.53 -25.33 10.97
CA ARG A 388 3.33 -26.54 11.14
C ARG A 388 3.37 -27.03 12.58
N GLU A 389 3.31 -26.10 13.55
CA GLU A 389 3.28 -26.39 14.99
C GLU A 389 1.85 -26.51 15.56
N GLY A 390 0.83 -26.61 14.68
CA GLY A 390 -0.56 -26.87 15.08
C GLY A 390 -1.38 -25.64 15.43
N MET A 391 -0.90 -24.43 15.17
CA MET A 391 -1.71 -23.22 15.26
C MET A 391 -2.55 -23.03 13.99
N ILE A 392 -3.57 -22.18 14.05
CA ILE A 392 -4.44 -21.84 12.92
C ILE A 392 -4.31 -20.34 12.64
N PRO A 393 -3.36 -19.96 11.78
CA PRO A 393 -3.12 -18.56 11.47
C PRO A 393 -4.18 -17.98 10.55
N PHE A 394 -4.76 -16.84 10.97
CA PHE A 394 -5.51 -15.92 10.13
C PHE A 394 -4.57 -14.79 9.71
N CYS A 395 -4.03 -14.91 8.50
CA CYS A 395 -3.09 -13.94 7.93
C CYS A 395 -3.84 -12.95 7.05
N VAL A 396 -3.99 -11.70 7.52
CA VAL A 396 -4.71 -10.66 6.78
C VAL A 396 -3.77 -9.74 6.05
N ILE A 397 -3.89 -9.71 4.71
CA ILE A 397 -3.04 -8.93 3.81
C ILE A 397 -3.92 -8.30 2.73
N TYR A 398 -3.60 -7.07 2.28
CA TYR A 398 -4.29 -6.47 1.13
C TYR A 398 -3.96 -7.22 -0.17
N SER A 399 -4.96 -7.39 -1.03
CA SER A 399 -4.84 -8.14 -2.28
C SER A 399 -3.64 -7.71 -3.13
N SER A 400 -3.45 -6.41 -3.34
CA SER A 400 -2.32 -5.88 -4.11
C SER A 400 -0.95 -6.11 -3.45
N PHE A 401 -0.89 -6.22 -2.12
CA PHE A 401 0.35 -6.46 -1.39
C PHE A 401 0.69 -7.95 -1.25
N LEU A 402 -0.32 -8.82 -1.26
CA LEU A 402 -0.13 -10.28 -1.22
C LEU A 402 0.66 -10.79 -2.43
N GLN A 403 0.67 -10.06 -3.55
CA GLN A 403 1.51 -10.37 -4.72
C GLN A 403 2.99 -10.55 -4.37
N ARG A 404 3.50 -9.89 -3.32
CA ARG A 404 4.88 -10.02 -2.83
C ARG A 404 5.19 -11.36 -2.19
N ALA A 405 4.16 -12.10 -1.80
CA ALA A 405 4.27 -13.38 -1.11
C ALA A 405 3.82 -14.56 -1.99
N TYR A 406 3.74 -14.39 -3.32
CA TYR A 406 3.23 -15.42 -4.22
C TYR A 406 4.08 -16.71 -4.17
N ASP A 407 5.40 -16.58 -4.13
CA ASP A 407 6.30 -17.73 -3.95
C ASP A 407 6.04 -18.45 -2.61
N GLN A 408 5.91 -17.69 -1.52
CA GLN A 408 5.66 -18.25 -0.19
C GLN A 408 4.30 -18.95 -0.08
N LEU A 409 3.28 -18.45 -0.81
CA LEU A 409 1.99 -19.14 -0.91
C LEU A 409 2.13 -20.51 -1.56
N ILE A 410 2.94 -20.62 -2.62
CA ILE A 410 3.16 -21.87 -3.35
C ILE A 410 4.03 -22.82 -2.52
N HIS A 411 5.24 -22.36 -2.16
CA HIS A 411 6.28 -23.21 -1.59
C HIS A 411 6.08 -23.50 -0.10
N ASP A 412 5.77 -22.45 0.70
CA ASP A 412 5.76 -22.59 2.16
C ASP A 412 4.39 -23.02 2.70
N VAL A 413 3.32 -22.71 1.98
CA VAL A 413 1.94 -22.95 2.44
C VAL A 413 1.25 -24.07 1.67
N ALA A 414 1.10 -23.94 0.34
CA ALA A 414 0.26 -24.85 -0.43
C ALA A 414 0.94 -26.20 -0.73
N LEU A 415 2.25 -26.20 -1.02
CA LEU A 415 3.01 -27.41 -1.28
C LEU A 415 2.98 -28.38 -0.09
N PRO A 416 3.24 -27.96 1.15
CA PRO A 416 3.12 -28.82 2.33
C PRO A 416 1.67 -29.00 2.81
N GLY A 417 0.71 -28.25 2.28
CA GLY A 417 -0.70 -28.33 2.66
C GLY A 417 -1.00 -27.77 4.05
N TYR A 418 -0.26 -26.77 4.50
CA TYR A 418 -0.45 -26.21 5.84
C TYR A 418 -1.77 -25.41 5.97
N HIS A 419 -2.42 -25.58 7.10
CA HIS A 419 -3.68 -24.90 7.42
C HIS A 419 -3.44 -23.42 7.76
N VAL A 420 -3.35 -22.58 6.73
CA VAL A 420 -3.26 -21.14 6.83
C VAL A 420 -4.50 -20.49 6.21
N VAL A 421 -5.20 -19.66 6.96
CA VAL A 421 -6.33 -18.88 6.48
C VAL A 421 -5.84 -17.52 6.01
N LEU A 422 -5.89 -17.28 4.69
CA LEU A 422 -5.49 -16.03 4.06
C LEU A 422 -6.74 -15.14 3.93
N CYS A 423 -6.79 -14.06 4.71
CA CYS A 423 -7.86 -13.07 4.64
C CYS A 423 -7.40 -11.92 3.74
N ILE A 424 -7.86 -11.93 2.48
CA ILE A 424 -7.38 -11.03 1.43
C ILE A 424 -8.32 -9.82 1.38
N ASP A 425 -7.90 -8.76 2.05
CA ASP A 425 -8.62 -7.51 2.13
C ASP A 425 -8.34 -6.63 0.89
N ARG A 426 -9.21 -5.70 0.56
CA ARG A 426 -9.12 -4.80 -0.60
C ARG A 426 -9.02 -5.55 -1.94
N ALA A 427 -9.75 -6.64 -2.08
CA ALA A 427 -9.90 -7.32 -3.36
C ALA A 427 -10.78 -6.51 -4.33
N GLY A 428 -10.51 -6.61 -5.63
CA GLY A 428 -11.22 -5.85 -6.65
C GLY A 428 -10.78 -4.39 -6.75
N LEU A 429 -11.71 -3.51 -7.11
CA LEU A 429 -11.48 -2.08 -7.27
C LEU A 429 -11.48 -1.37 -5.91
N VAL A 430 -10.45 -0.56 -5.66
CA VAL A 430 -10.26 0.08 -4.34
C VAL A 430 -10.45 1.60 -4.35
N GLY A 431 -10.76 2.18 -5.51
CA GLY A 431 -11.11 3.58 -5.61
C GLY A 431 -9.88 4.51 -5.71
N GLN A 432 -9.78 5.45 -4.82
CA GLN A 432 -8.88 6.62 -4.88
C GLN A 432 -7.38 6.31 -4.88
N ASP A 433 -6.96 5.12 -4.46
CA ASP A 433 -5.55 4.71 -4.47
C ASP A 433 -5.07 4.28 -5.86
N GLY A 434 -5.99 3.97 -6.77
CA GLY A 434 -5.74 3.75 -8.18
C GLY A 434 -4.96 2.50 -8.53
N ALA A 435 -4.30 2.55 -9.69
CA ALA A 435 -3.68 1.40 -10.36
C ALA A 435 -2.70 0.59 -9.50
N THR A 436 -2.04 1.21 -8.53
CA THR A 436 -1.07 0.54 -7.67
C THR A 436 -1.70 -0.29 -6.55
N HIS A 437 -2.99 -0.08 -6.28
CA HIS A 437 -3.69 -0.72 -5.14
C HIS A 437 -4.87 -1.59 -5.54
N GLN A 438 -5.27 -1.61 -6.84
CA GLN A 438 -6.36 -2.48 -7.29
C GLN A 438 -6.05 -3.95 -7.00
N GLY A 439 -6.98 -4.65 -6.33
CA GLY A 439 -6.92 -6.07 -6.05
C GLY A 439 -7.43 -6.91 -7.23
N ALA A 440 -6.87 -6.67 -8.42
CA ALA A 440 -7.39 -7.21 -9.68
C ALA A 440 -6.95 -8.64 -9.99
N PHE A 441 -5.80 -9.09 -9.46
CA PHE A 441 -5.12 -10.28 -9.96
C PHE A 441 -5.23 -11.52 -9.06
N ASP A 442 -5.74 -11.36 -7.84
CA ASP A 442 -5.76 -12.41 -6.82
C ASP A 442 -6.54 -13.66 -7.23
N LEU A 443 -7.73 -13.53 -7.83
CA LEU A 443 -8.48 -14.68 -8.34
C LEU A 443 -7.67 -15.48 -9.36
N ALA A 444 -7.03 -14.80 -10.31
CA ALA A 444 -6.26 -15.44 -11.35
C ALA A 444 -5.08 -16.23 -10.77
N TYR A 445 -4.16 -15.58 -10.03
CA TYR A 445 -2.94 -16.25 -9.56
C TYR A 445 -3.20 -17.27 -8.43
N LEU A 446 -4.16 -17.03 -7.54
CA LEU A 446 -4.48 -17.99 -6.47
C LEU A 446 -5.09 -19.28 -7.03
N CYS A 447 -5.91 -19.18 -8.05
CA CYS A 447 -6.52 -20.35 -8.68
C CYS A 447 -5.50 -21.24 -9.41
N THR A 448 -4.31 -20.74 -9.75
CA THR A 448 -3.23 -21.57 -10.34
C THR A 448 -2.52 -22.45 -9.31
N ILE A 449 -2.59 -22.10 -8.01
CA ILE A 449 -1.83 -22.81 -6.95
C ILE A 449 -2.53 -24.13 -6.60
N PRO A 450 -1.86 -25.30 -6.73
CA PRO A 450 -2.42 -26.58 -6.26
C PRO A 450 -2.74 -26.55 -4.76
N ASN A 451 -3.70 -27.33 -4.30
CA ASN A 451 -4.13 -27.48 -2.91
C ASN A 451 -4.70 -26.19 -2.25
N MET A 452 -4.76 -25.07 -2.96
CA MET A 452 -5.35 -23.84 -2.45
C MET A 452 -6.85 -23.82 -2.67
N THR A 453 -7.63 -23.59 -1.62
CA THR A 453 -9.05 -23.26 -1.71
C THR A 453 -9.19 -21.74 -1.82
N VAL A 454 -10.03 -21.24 -2.76
CA VAL A 454 -10.23 -19.82 -2.99
C VAL A 454 -11.72 -19.49 -2.98
N ALA A 455 -12.13 -18.59 -2.10
CA ALA A 455 -13.53 -18.18 -1.93
C ALA A 455 -13.69 -16.66 -1.88
N ALA A 456 -14.87 -16.19 -2.26
CA ALA A 456 -15.25 -14.77 -2.20
C ALA A 456 -16.69 -14.63 -1.72
N PRO A 457 -16.94 -13.97 -0.58
CA PRO A 457 -18.28 -13.78 -0.05
C PRO A 457 -19.06 -12.76 -0.88
N MET A 458 -20.35 -13.03 -1.12
CA MET A 458 -21.26 -12.06 -1.73
C MET A 458 -21.60 -10.90 -0.77
N ASN A 459 -21.68 -11.19 0.53
CA ASN A 459 -22.02 -10.24 1.57
C ASN A 459 -21.36 -10.58 2.94
N GLU A 460 -21.70 -9.82 3.97
CA GLU A 460 -21.13 -9.93 5.32
C GLU A 460 -21.45 -11.27 5.99
N HIS A 461 -22.65 -11.82 5.83
CA HIS A 461 -23.00 -13.13 6.38
C HIS A 461 -22.09 -14.20 5.80
N TYR A 462 -21.90 -14.19 4.47
CA TYR A 462 -21.03 -15.15 3.79
C TYR A 462 -19.54 -14.99 4.15
N LEU A 463 -19.08 -13.77 4.48
CA LEU A 463 -17.72 -13.60 5.02
C LEU A 463 -17.57 -14.35 6.36
N ARG A 464 -18.55 -14.22 7.25
CA ARG A 464 -18.55 -14.95 8.53
C ARG A 464 -18.58 -16.46 8.35
N HIS A 465 -19.46 -16.94 7.47
CA HIS A 465 -19.58 -18.38 7.14
C HIS A 465 -18.27 -18.94 6.55
N LEU A 466 -17.65 -18.21 5.62
CA LEU A 466 -16.38 -18.62 5.02
C LEU A 466 -15.24 -18.63 6.02
N MET A 467 -15.18 -17.68 6.95
CA MET A 467 -14.16 -17.68 8.02
C MET A 467 -14.34 -18.87 8.97
N ARG A 468 -15.59 -19.22 9.32
CA ARG A 468 -15.90 -20.43 10.10
C ARG A 468 -15.53 -21.70 9.32
N THR A 469 -15.88 -21.75 8.03
CA THR A 469 -15.54 -22.87 7.15
C THR A 469 -14.04 -23.05 7.00
N ALA A 470 -13.27 -21.96 6.86
CA ALA A 470 -11.82 -22.02 6.79
C ALA A 470 -11.19 -22.54 8.09
N TYR A 471 -11.80 -22.26 9.24
CA TYR A 471 -11.35 -22.71 10.53
C TYR A 471 -11.66 -24.19 10.79
N GLU A 472 -12.91 -24.61 10.62
CA GLU A 472 -13.38 -25.95 11.02
C GLU A 472 -13.57 -26.94 9.87
N GLY A 473 -13.89 -26.44 8.68
CA GLY A 473 -14.24 -27.25 7.52
C GLY A 473 -13.07 -27.59 6.60
N GLN A 474 -11.88 -27.05 6.86
CA GLN A 474 -10.73 -27.16 5.98
C GLN A 474 -9.47 -27.54 6.76
N GLU A 475 -8.71 -28.53 6.27
CA GLU A 475 -7.40 -28.89 6.84
C GLU A 475 -6.20 -28.25 6.11
N GLY A 476 -6.39 -27.81 4.85
CA GLY A 476 -5.40 -27.15 4.01
C GLY A 476 -5.55 -25.62 3.94
N PRO A 477 -4.77 -24.96 3.08
CA PRO A 477 -4.82 -23.51 2.95
C PRO A 477 -6.10 -23.03 2.28
N MET A 478 -6.67 -21.94 2.82
CA MET A 478 -7.85 -21.30 2.24
C MET A 478 -7.67 -19.79 2.17
N ALA A 479 -7.94 -19.23 0.98
CA ALA A 479 -7.95 -17.81 0.71
C ALA A 479 -9.40 -17.29 0.62
N ILE A 480 -9.72 -16.29 1.43
CA ILE A 480 -11.01 -15.59 1.45
C ILE A 480 -10.76 -14.15 1.03
N ARG A 481 -11.24 -13.76 -0.13
CA ARG A 481 -11.08 -12.39 -0.66
C ARG A 481 -12.35 -11.56 -0.47
N TYR A 482 -12.20 -10.34 0.01
CA TYR A 482 -13.31 -9.40 0.23
C TYR A 482 -12.91 -7.95 -0.10
N PRO A 483 -13.88 -7.08 -0.49
CA PRO A 483 -13.57 -5.76 -1.00
C PRO A 483 -13.26 -4.75 0.11
N ARG A 484 -12.74 -3.59 -0.32
CA ARG A 484 -12.68 -2.39 0.48
C ARG A 484 -14.08 -1.75 0.60
N GLY A 485 -14.42 -1.26 1.79
CA GLY A 485 -15.62 -0.43 2.00
C GLY A 485 -16.76 -1.13 2.70
N GLU A 486 -17.90 -0.45 2.68
CA GLU A 486 -19.13 -0.91 3.33
C GLU A 486 -19.73 -2.09 2.57
N GLY A 487 -20.35 -2.99 3.30
CA GLY A 487 -21.10 -4.10 2.73
C GLY A 487 -22.51 -3.71 2.28
N SER A 488 -23.42 -4.66 2.31
CA SER A 488 -24.82 -4.48 1.88
C SER A 488 -25.85 -4.71 2.99
N LEU A 489 -25.46 -5.31 4.13
CA LEU A 489 -26.35 -5.73 5.18
C LEU A 489 -26.16 -4.91 6.46
N VAL A 490 -27.20 -4.18 6.87
CA VAL A 490 -27.21 -3.48 8.17
C VAL A 490 -27.24 -4.48 9.32
N ASP A 491 -28.08 -5.53 9.20
CA ASP A 491 -28.15 -6.66 10.14
C ASP A 491 -27.20 -7.77 9.70
N TRP A 492 -25.93 -7.50 9.82
CA TRP A 492 -24.85 -8.36 9.32
C TRP A 492 -24.39 -9.43 10.31
N HIS A 493 -24.66 -9.25 11.61
CA HIS A 493 -24.16 -10.13 12.65
C HIS A 493 -25.08 -11.35 12.81
N CYS A 494 -24.70 -12.45 12.18
CA CYS A 494 -25.38 -13.74 12.27
C CYS A 494 -24.46 -14.80 12.88
N PRO A 495 -24.97 -15.91 13.42
CA PRO A 495 -24.17 -17.09 13.72
C PRO A 495 -23.39 -17.55 12.47
N ALA A 496 -22.10 -17.80 12.64
CA ALA A 496 -21.28 -18.28 11.54
C ALA A 496 -21.55 -19.80 11.32
N GLU A 497 -21.91 -20.18 10.10
CA GLU A 497 -22.23 -21.56 9.72
C GLU A 497 -21.14 -22.16 8.84
N LEU A 498 -21.05 -23.48 8.80
CA LEU A 498 -20.17 -24.20 7.89
C LEU A 498 -20.79 -24.28 6.49
N LEU A 499 -20.03 -23.92 5.48
CA LEU A 499 -20.40 -24.07 4.08
C LEU A 499 -19.71 -25.32 3.48
N PRO A 500 -20.39 -26.10 2.63
CA PRO A 500 -19.76 -27.18 1.91
C PRO A 500 -18.75 -26.62 0.90
N ILE A 501 -17.48 -27.00 1.06
CA ILE A 501 -16.38 -26.49 0.23
C ILE A 501 -16.58 -26.84 -1.23
N GLY A 502 -16.38 -25.87 -2.11
CA GLY A 502 -16.57 -26.02 -3.55
C GLY A 502 -18.04 -26.10 -3.99
N LYS A 503 -18.99 -25.72 -3.14
CA LYS A 503 -20.40 -25.64 -3.51
C LYS A 503 -20.86 -24.19 -3.60
N GLY A 504 -21.48 -23.87 -4.73
CA GLY A 504 -22.24 -22.66 -4.96
C GLY A 504 -23.71 -22.83 -4.58
N ARG A 505 -24.52 -21.84 -4.92
CA ARG A 505 -25.96 -21.86 -4.67
C ARG A 505 -26.75 -21.20 -5.81
N ALA A 506 -27.93 -21.73 -6.11
CA ALA A 506 -28.91 -21.05 -6.93
C ALA A 506 -29.63 -20.03 -6.05
N LEU A 507 -29.61 -18.75 -6.44
CA LEU A 507 -30.37 -17.68 -5.80
C LEU A 507 -31.77 -17.58 -6.47
N HIS A 508 -31.75 -17.57 -7.79
CA HIS A 508 -32.97 -17.50 -8.62
C HIS A 508 -32.80 -18.37 -9.84
N GLU A 509 -33.86 -19.03 -10.23
CA GLU A 509 -34.00 -19.79 -11.47
C GLU A 509 -35.04 -19.15 -12.39
N GLY A 510 -34.97 -19.40 -13.69
CA GLY A 510 -35.92 -18.91 -14.69
C GLY A 510 -35.27 -18.23 -15.89
N GLY A 511 -36.06 -18.00 -16.94
CA GLY A 511 -35.60 -17.33 -18.15
C GLY A 511 -34.69 -18.16 -19.05
N ARG A 512 -33.93 -17.48 -19.93
CA ARG A 512 -33.01 -18.06 -20.91
C ARG A 512 -31.54 -17.78 -20.61
N ILE A 513 -31.27 -16.86 -19.70
CA ILE A 513 -29.92 -16.39 -19.34
C ILE A 513 -29.65 -16.69 -17.86
N ALA A 514 -28.48 -17.19 -17.54
CA ALA A 514 -27.99 -17.34 -16.17
C ALA A 514 -26.79 -16.42 -15.89
N LEU A 515 -26.89 -15.66 -14.79
CA LEU A 515 -25.79 -14.89 -14.21
C LEU A 515 -25.05 -15.79 -13.21
N LEU A 516 -23.76 -15.98 -13.40
CA LEU A 516 -22.86 -16.72 -12.50
C LEU A 516 -21.91 -15.71 -11.88
N SER A 517 -22.15 -15.32 -10.63
CA SER A 517 -21.34 -14.30 -9.95
C SER A 517 -20.41 -14.89 -8.91
N ILE A 518 -19.29 -14.20 -8.65
CA ILE A 518 -18.41 -14.52 -7.55
C ILE A 518 -18.02 -13.28 -6.74
N GLY A 519 -18.26 -13.34 -5.42
CA GLY A 519 -18.00 -12.23 -4.52
C GLY A 519 -19.07 -11.14 -4.59
N THR A 520 -18.75 -9.96 -4.12
CA THR A 520 -19.71 -8.86 -3.92
C THR A 520 -20.32 -8.29 -5.21
N ILE A 521 -19.76 -8.58 -6.37
CA ILE A 521 -20.40 -8.28 -7.67
C ILE A 521 -21.76 -8.99 -7.83
N GLY A 522 -22.01 -10.04 -7.05
CA GLY A 522 -23.30 -10.71 -6.97
C GLY A 522 -24.44 -9.78 -6.53
N VAL A 523 -24.15 -8.77 -5.69
CA VAL A 523 -25.15 -7.73 -5.33
C VAL A 523 -25.55 -6.91 -6.56
N THR A 524 -24.57 -6.56 -7.41
CA THR A 524 -24.84 -5.89 -8.70
C THR A 524 -25.64 -6.78 -9.65
N ALA A 525 -25.36 -8.09 -9.66
CA ALA A 525 -26.13 -9.06 -10.44
C ALA A 525 -27.60 -9.13 -9.99
N GLU A 526 -27.87 -9.09 -8.68
CA GLU A 526 -29.23 -9.02 -8.14
C GLU A 526 -29.96 -7.74 -8.57
N GLU A 527 -29.30 -6.58 -8.48
CA GLU A 527 -29.86 -5.32 -8.96
C GLU A 527 -30.24 -5.40 -10.45
N VAL A 528 -29.38 -5.95 -11.28
CA VAL A 528 -29.66 -6.16 -12.72
C VAL A 528 -30.84 -7.09 -12.93
N ARG A 529 -30.86 -8.21 -12.20
CA ARG A 529 -31.97 -9.19 -12.27
C ARG A 529 -33.31 -8.55 -11.87
N GLU A 530 -33.36 -7.79 -10.80
CA GLU A 530 -34.58 -7.11 -10.34
C GLU A 530 -35.11 -6.10 -11.36
N ARG A 531 -34.19 -5.35 -11.99
CA ARG A 531 -34.56 -4.39 -13.05
C ARG A 531 -35.13 -5.10 -14.28
N LEU A 532 -34.56 -6.23 -14.70
CA LEU A 532 -35.09 -7.03 -15.81
C LEU A 532 -36.43 -7.66 -15.45
N LEU A 533 -36.59 -8.16 -14.24
CA LEU A 533 -37.83 -8.74 -13.74
C LEU A 533 -38.98 -7.71 -13.72
N ALA A 534 -38.70 -6.46 -13.35
CA ALA A 534 -39.68 -5.37 -13.39
C ALA A 534 -40.19 -5.08 -14.82
N GLU A 535 -39.45 -5.47 -15.85
CA GLU A 535 -39.87 -5.43 -17.26
C GLU A 535 -40.47 -6.74 -17.75
N GLY A 536 -40.71 -7.71 -16.87
CA GLY A 536 -41.27 -9.02 -17.19
C GLY A 536 -40.26 -10.02 -17.78
N VAL A 537 -38.95 -9.76 -17.61
CA VAL A 537 -37.87 -10.61 -18.08
C VAL A 537 -37.27 -11.38 -16.91
N GLU A 538 -37.38 -12.69 -16.92
CA GLU A 538 -36.75 -13.57 -15.95
C GLU A 538 -35.31 -13.88 -16.35
N VAL A 539 -34.40 -13.81 -15.38
CA VAL A 539 -32.98 -14.17 -15.50
C VAL A 539 -32.57 -14.94 -14.25
N ALA A 540 -31.89 -16.06 -14.43
CA ALA A 540 -31.39 -16.87 -13.34
C ALA A 540 -30.12 -16.22 -12.72
N HIS A 541 -29.89 -16.43 -11.41
CA HIS A 541 -28.68 -16.00 -10.73
C HIS A 541 -28.16 -17.08 -9.81
N TYR A 542 -26.87 -17.37 -9.94
CA TYR A 542 -26.10 -18.31 -9.14
C TYR A 542 -24.90 -17.61 -8.49
N ASP A 543 -24.78 -17.78 -7.18
CA ASP A 543 -23.59 -17.34 -6.43
C ASP A 543 -22.62 -18.51 -6.32
N LEU A 544 -21.45 -18.37 -6.94
CA LEU A 544 -20.44 -19.42 -7.00
C LEU A 544 -19.75 -19.67 -5.66
N ILE A 545 -19.65 -18.66 -4.80
CA ILE A 545 -18.97 -18.67 -3.49
C ILE A 545 -17.48 -19.03 -3.60
N PHE A 546 -17.16 -20.16 -4.28
CA PHE A 546 -15.79 -20.67 -4.45
C PHE A 546 -15.30 -20.49 -5.89
N ALA A 547 -14.15 -19.81 -6.03
CA ALA A 547 -13.43 -19.77 -7.29
C ALA A 547 -12.63 -21.09 -7.50
N LYS A 548 -12.21 -21.73 -6.39
CA LYS A 548 -11.52 -23.02 -6.41
C LYS A 548 -11.76 -23.79 -5.10
N PRO A 549 -12.21 -25.07 -5.18
CA PRO A 549 -12.69 -25.72 -6.40
C PRO A 549 -13.97 -25.07 -6.93
N LEU A 550 -14.18 -25.13 -8.24
CA LEU A 550 -15.46 -24.74 -8.85
C LEU A 550 -16.53 -25.81 -8.57
N ASP A 551 -17.77 -25.38 -8.36
CA ASP A 551 -18.91 -26.29 -8.35
C ASP A 551 -19.28 -26.71 -9.79
N GLU A 552 -18.55 -27.71 -10.30
CA GLU A 552 -18.76 -28.19 -11.68
C GLU A 552 -20.17 -28.73 -11.88
N GLU A 553 -20.84 -29.30 -10.87
CA GLU A 553 -22.21 -29.80 -10.93
C GLU A 553 -23.23 -28.65 -11.12
N LEU A 554 -23.10 -27.60 -10.31
CA LEU A 554 -23.92 -26.39 -10.42
C LEU A 554 -23.75 -25.73 -11.80
N ILE A 555 -22.49 -25.58 -12.24
CA ILE A 555 -22.17 -24.97 -13.53
C ILE A 555 -22.71 -25.83 -14.68
N THR A 556 -22.53 -27.16 -14.62
CA THR A 556 -23.09 -28.09 -15.64
C THR A 556 -24.59 -27.96 -15.73
N THR A 557 -25.28 -27.94 -14.59
CA THR A 557 -26.72 -27.74 -14.55
C THR A 557 -27.14 -26.42 -15.22
N ALA A 558 -26.39 -25.34 -14.98
CA ALA A 558 -26.66 -24.07 -15.65
C ALA A 558 -26.40 -24.14 -17.16
N LEU A 559 -25.32 -24.80 -17.61
CA LEU A 559 -25.00 -24.98 -19.03
C LEU A 559 -26.05 -25.83 -19.77
N GLU A 560 -26.69 -26.79 -19.11
CA GLU A 560 -27.75 -27.61 -19.68
C GLU A 560 -29.10 -26.88 -19.79
N ARG A 561 -29.36 -25.92 -18.90
CA ARG A 561 -30.67 -25.26 -18.76
C ARG A 561 -30.81 -23.94 -19.51
N TYR A 562 -29.68 -23.22 -19.74
CA TYR A 562 -29.71 -21.86 -20.26
C TYR A 562 -28.99 -21.73 -21.60
N ASP A 563 -29.52 -20.89 -22.47
CA ASP A 563 -28.95 -20.63 -23.80
C ASP A 563 -27.73 -19.67 -23.72
N CYS A 564 -27.72 -18.83 -22.69
CA CYS A 564 -26.64 -17.86 -22.46
C CYS A 564 -26.18 -17.87 -21.00
N ILE A 565 -24.88 -17.89 -20.80
CA ILE A 565 -24.23 -17.82 -19.49
C ILE A 565 -23.45 -16.52 -19.41
N ALA A 566 -23.73 -15.69 -18.41
CA ALA A 566 -22.98 -14.49 -18.12
C ALA A 566 -22.19 -14.67 -16.81
N THR A 567 -20.87 -14.58 -16.84
CA THR A 567 -20.02 -14.65 -15.64
C THR A 567 -19.67 -13.25 -15.15
N LEU A 568 -19.71 -13.04 -13.85
CA LEU A 568 -19.44 -11.75 -13.21
C LEU A 568 -18.39 -11.90 -12.11
N GLU A 569 -17.27 -11.20 -12.27
CA GLU A 569 -16.18 -11.16 -11.29
C GLU A 569 -15.55 -9.76 -11.17
N GLU A 570 -15.14 -9.36 -9.99
CA GLU A 570 -14.35 -8.15 -9.80
C GLU A 570 -12.86 -8.55 -9.69
N GLY A 571 -12.36 -9.14 -10.76
CA GLY A 571 -11.01 -9.64 -11.01
C GLY A 571 -10.68 -9.49 -12.50
N THR A 572 -9.41 -9.67 -12.87
CA THR A 572 -9.00 -9.64 -14.28
C THR A 572 -9.72 -10.71 -15.08
N LEU A 573 -10.18 -10.36 -16.28
CA LEU A 573 -10.78 -11.34 -17.21
C LEU A 573 -9.78 -12.41 -17.62
N ILE A 574 -8.53 -12.01 -17.89
CA ILE A 574 -7.45 -12.93 -18.30
C ILE A 574 -7.05 -13.82 -17.12
N GLY A 575 -7.22 -15.12 -17.29
CA GLY A 575 -6.99 -16.12 -16.23
C GLY A 575 -8.03 -16.11 -15.11
N GLY A 576 -9.10 -15.31 -15.25
CA GLY A 576 -10.18 -15.19 -14.27
C GLY A 576 -11.08 -16.40 -14.18
N VAL A 577 -12.10 -16.29 -13.34
CA VAL A 577 -13.09 -17.36 -13.10
C VAL A 577 -13.94 -17.59 -14.34
N GLY A 578 -14.30 -16.51 -15.07
CA GLY A 578 -15.07 -16.58 -16.30
C GLY A 578 -14.38 -17.44 -17.38
N GLU A 579 -13.08 -17.26 -17.61
CA GLU A 579 -12.33 -18.09 -18.58
C GLU A 579 -12.25 -19.56 -18.14
N ARG A 580 -12.15 -19.84 -16.85
CA ARG A 580 -12.16 -21.20 -16.34
C ARG A 580 -13.52 -21.89 -16.54
N ILE A 581 -14.61 -21.15 -16.36
CA ILE A 581 -15.98 -21.62 -16.65
C ILE A 581 -16.14 -21.84 -18.16
N ALA A 582 -15.62 -20.95 -19.01
CA ALA A 582 -15.65 -21.12 -20.47
C ALA A 582 -14.89 -22.39 -20.91
N ALA A 583 -13.73 -22.67 -20.31
CA ALA A 583 -13.00 -23.91 -20.57
C ALA A 583 -13.77 -25.16 -20.11
N LEU A 584 -14.53 -25.11 -19.00
CA LEU A 584 -15.41 -26.19 -18.57
C LEU A 584 -16.56 -26.37 -19.56
N ALA A 585 -17.23 -25.27 -19.95
CA ALA A 585 -18.31 -25.27 -20.92
C ALA A 585 -17.90 -25.88 -22.26
N GLN A 586 -16.70 -25.55 -22.75
CA GLN A 586 -16.13 -26.14 -23.97
C GLN A 586 -15.92 -27.65 -23.83
N ARG A 587 -15.36 -28.12 -22.71
CA ARG A 587 -15.17 -29.57 -22.45
C ARG A 587 -16.48 -30.33 -22.43
N GLN A 588 -17.56 -29.68 -21.97
CA GLN A 588 -18.91 -30.27 -21.92
C GLN A 588 -19.72 -30.12 -23.22
N GLY A 589 -19.12 -29.46 -24.23
CA GLY A 589 -19.76 -29.28 -25.53
C GLY A 589 -20.90 -28.26 -25.55
N PHE A 590 -20.89 -27.30 -24.61
CA PHE A 590 -21.85 -26.21 -24.59
C PHE A 590 -21.85 -25.45 -25.91
N ARG A 591 -23.03 -25.18 -26.46
CA ARG A 591 -23.22 -24.48 -27.74
C ARG A 591 -23.90 -23.12 -27.60
N GLY A 592 -24.31 -22.77 -26.39
CA GLY A 592 -24.89 -21.50 -26.07
C GLY A 592 -23.84 -20.37 -26.06
N ARG A 593 -24.28 -19.18 -25.76
CA ARG A 593 -23.44 -17.98 -25.74
C ARG A 593 -22.85 -17.79 -24.36
N MET A 594 -21.60 -17.28 -24.31
CA MET A 594 -20.97 -16.88 -23.06
C MET A 594 -20.58 -15.40 -23.10
N ILE A 595 -20.86 -14.71 -22.00
CA ILE A 595 -20.49 -13.31 -21.79
C ILE A 595 -19.68 -13.23 -20.50
N HIS A 596 -18.61 -12.46 -20.51
CA HIS A 596 -17.77 -12.30 -19.34
C HIS A 596 -17.71 -10.82 -18.92
N PHE A 597 -18.08 -10.56 -17.67
CA PHE A 597 -17.92 -9.28 -17.00
C PHE A 597 -16.82 -9.36 -15.97
N GLY A 598 -15.80 -8.52 -16.12
CA GLY A 598 -14.64 -8.46 -15.25
C GLY A 598 -13.73 -7.29 -15.62
N LEU A 599 -12.57 -7.21 -14.97
CA LEU A 599 -11.64 -6.12 -15.21
C LEU A 599 -10.88 -6.33 -16.53
N PRO A 600 -10.84 -5.31 -17.42
CA PRO A 600 -10.14 -5.40 -18.70
C PRO A 600 -8.62 -5.47 -18.51
N ASP A 601 -7.89 -5.82 -19.59
CA ASP A 601 -6.42 -5.86 -19.63
C ASP A 601 -5.82 -4.43 -19.67
N THR A 602 -6.04 -3.69 -18.57
CA THR A 602 -5.51 -2.35 -18.37
C THR A 602 -5.37 -2.02 -16.88
N PHE A 603 -4.46 -1.11 -16.55
CA PHE A 603 -4.36 -0.57 -15.20
C PHE A 603 -5.44 0.50 -15.00
N VAL A 604 -6.37 0.24 -14.06
CA VAL A 604 -7.48 1.14 -13.76
C VAL A 604 -7.00 2.28 -12.86
N GLU A 605 -7.19 3.51 -13.32
CA GLU A 605 -6.76 4.72 -12.63
C GLU A 605 -7.54 4.97 -11.32
N GLN A 606 -7.10 5.98 -10.57
CA GLN A 606 -7.76 6.46 -9.34
C GLN A 606 -9.12 7.11 -9.66
N GLY A 607 -10.05 6.98 -8.72
CA GLY A 607 -11.40 7.55 -8.82
C GLY A 607 -12.29 6.98 -7.73
N THR A 608 -13.59 7.17 -7.84
CA THR A 608 -14.56 6.41 -7.03
C THR A 608 -14.70 4.99 -7.57
N VAL A 609 -15.05 4.02 -6.72
CA VAL A 609 -15.31 2.64 -7.17
C VAL A 609 -16.42 2.61 -8.23
N ALA A 610 -17.42 3.49 -8.13
CA ALA A 610 -18.50 3.59 -9.11
C ALA A 610 -17.99 4.03 -10.51
N GLU A 611 -17.09 5.02 -10.57
CA GLU A 611 -16.45 5.44 -11.84
C GLU A 611 -15.60 4.32 -12.41
N GLN A 612 -14.82 3.64 -11.57
CA GLN A 612 -13.99 2.53 -11.98
C GLN A 612 -14.81 1.34 -12.50
N ARG A 613 -15.90 0.96 -11.83
CA ARG A 613 -16.83 -0.08 -12.31
C ARG A 613 -17.45 0.27 -13.66
N ARG A 614 -17.88 1.54 -13.83
CA ARG A 614 -18.40 2.02 -15.11
C ARG A 614 -17.35 1.95 -16.22
N TYR A 615 -16.11 2.37 -15.93
CA TYR A 615 -15.01 2.27 -16.89
C TYR A 615 -14.74 0.81 -17.30
N CYS A 616 -14.79 -0.12 -16.34
CA CYS A 616 -14.57 -1.55 -16.58
C CYS A 616 -15.81 -2.25 -17.20
N GLY A 617 -16.96 -1.60 -17.30
CA GLY A 617 -18.19 -2.20 -17.83
C GLY A 617 -18.81 -3.24 -16.90
N ILE A 618 -18.57 -3.13 -15.59
CA ILE A 618 -19.11 -4.03 -14.55
C ILE A 618 -20.06 -3.32 -13.58
N ASP A 619 -20.53 -2.14 -13.93
CA ASP A 619 -21.62 -1.45 -13.24
C ASP A 619 -23.00 -2.01 -13.67
N ALA A 620 -24.02 -1.77 -12.84
CA ALA A 620 -25.35 -2.30 -13.08
C ALA A 620 -25.97 -1.87 -14.42
N ASP A 621 -25.74 -0.62 -14.84
CA ASP A 621 -26.28 -0.10 -16.10
C ASP A 621 -25.67 -0.78 -17.32
N THR A 622 -24.36 -0.95 -17.33
CA THR A 622 -23.65 -1.61 -18.43
C THR A 622 -24.03 -3.08 -18.52
N ILE A 623 -24.06 -3.80 -17.39
CA ILE A 623 -24.45 -5.22 -17.35
C ILE A 623 -25.90 -5.38 -17.80
N TYR A 624 -26.83 -4.55 -17.27
CA TYR A 624 -28.25 -4.58 -17.64
C TYR A 624 -28.43 -4.40 -19.16
N ASN A 625 -27.81 -3.35 -19.73
CA ASN A 625 -27.95 -3.07 -21.17
C ASN A 625 -27.39 -4.21 -22.03
N ARG A 626 -26.26 -4.80 -21.63
CA ARG A 626 -25.64 -5.90 -22.34
C ARG A 626 -26.52 -7.17 -22.28
N ILE A 627 -27.03 -7.53 -21.11
CA ILE A 627 -27.91 -8.68 -20.95
C ILE A 627 -29.24 -8.47 -21.73
N LYS A 628 -29.80 -7.26 -21.69
CA LYS A 628 -31.00 -6.92 -22.45
C LYS A 628 -30.80 -7.03 -23.97
N ALA A 629 -29.64 -6.64 -24.47
CA ALA A 629 -29.32 -6.81 -25.90
C ALA A 629 -29.30 -8.29 -26.31
N GLU A 630 -28.75 -9.17 -25.47
CA GLU A 630 -28.72 -10.63 -25.73
C GLU A 630 -30.10 -11.26 -25.76
N LEU A 631 -31.06 -10.69 -25.05
CA LEU A 631 -32.46 -11.18 -25.06
C LEU A 631 -33.20 -10.82 -26.35
N CYS A 632 -32.72 -9.81 -27.08
CA CYS A 632 -33.33 -9.36 -28.34
C CYS A 632 -32.74 -10.07 -29.57
N GLU A 633 -31.60 -10.74 -29.44
CA GLU A 633 -30.99 -11.60 -30.44
C GLU A 633 -31.49 -13.05 -30.30
#